data_f7be0b0f77563e66ecb20dcbbb6210ab
#
_entry.id   f7be0b0f77563e66ecb20dcbbb6210ab
#
_cell.length_a   1.000
_cell.length_b   1.000
_cell.length_c   1.000
_cell.angle_alpha   90.00
_cell.angle_beta   90.00
_cell.angle_gamma   90.00
#
_symmetry.space_group_name_H-M   'P 1'
#
loop_
_entity.id
_entity.type
_entity.pdbx_description
1 polymer ?
#
loop_
_entity_poly.entity_id
_entity_poly.type
_entity_poly.pdbx_seq_one_letter_code
_entity_poly.pdbx_strand_id
1 'polypeptide(L)'
;MILLLLAVPGGAAAERPSPGAALEVPRPAVPMRDVVLGEPGAAAARISASASSQRYSIDDGSAATIAVEVTPACAESCNVTDPQRVADFVGTLIHGDEVDLLTVQLDTEFQLGFDCGFGAEACYFTGDNKIVIGGYEEADSEGATFDFVLAHEYGHHVAQHREMPSPFGSAIDWGTERWASLEDVCQGKRSGRLYPGDEGSHYFEDPGEAFAEAFAHLRFPELPVSWRYMPALRPDPAAFAAIRKDTLTPWQGRTSFTLAGRVPARGEGAAVESLSTPLDGTVSLRPASLHRRGYELALRSRAGRLLRRSHRGLGPLHQLDFTVCGQSHLRLEITSTRAHPGPFRLQIQRP
;
A
#
# COMPACT_ATOMS: atom_id res chain seq x y z
N MET A 1 52.29 3.73 -7.08
CA MET A 1 51.08 3.06 -6.59
C MET A 1 49.93 4.07 -6.82
N ILE A 2 49.25 3.95 -7.96
CA ILE A 2 48.22 4.90 -8.41
C ILE A 2 46.86 4.29 -8.01
N LEU A 3 46.15 4.98 -7.14
CA LEU A 3 44.82 4.61 -6.67
C LEU A 3 43.80 5.13 -7.70
N LEU A 4 43.19 4.22 -8.47
CA LEU A 4 42.09 4.54 -9.36
C LEU A 4 40.79 4.58 -8.55
N LEU A 5 40.23 5.77 -8.33
CA LEU A 5 38.88 5.96 -7.83
C LEU A 5 37.90 5.73 -8.97
N LEU A 6 37.19 4.60 -8.93
CA LEU A 6 36.03 4.35 -9.79
C LEU A 6 34.83 5.14 -9.28
N ALA A 7 34.45 6.17 -9.99
CA ALA A 7 33.18 6.88 -9.78
C ALA A 7 32.02 5.98 -10.25
N VAL A 8 31.12 5.64 -9.34
CA VAL A 8 29.85 4.97 -9.67
C VAL A 8 28.90 6.04 -10.23
N PRO A 9 28.38 5.89 -11.45
CA PRO A 9 27.38 6.82 -11.96
C PRO A 9 26.10 6.66 -11.18
N GLY A 10 25.68 7.73 -10.50
CA GLY A 10 24.37 7.84 -9.87
C GLY A 10 23.29 7.70 -10.95
N GLY A 11 22.50 6.63 -10.88
CA GLY A 11 21.33 6.46 -11.73
C GLY A 11 20.36 7.62 -11.52
N ALA A 12 20.15 8.41 -12.54
CA ALA A 12 19.08 9.39 -12.58
C ALA A 12 17.76 8.61 -12.53
N ALA A 13 16.94 8.87 -11.51
CA ALA A 13 15.56 8.42 -11.49
C ALA A 13 14.88 9.01 -12.74
N ALA A 14 14.40 8.15 -13.62
CA ALA A 14 13.65 8.57 -14.81
C ALA A 14 12.37 9.28 -14.33
N GLU A 15 12.24 10.56 -14.68
CA GLU A 15 10.96 11.26 -14.55
C GLU A 15 9.94 10.54 -15.43
N ARG A 16 8.84 10.05 -14.82
CA ARG A 16 7.71 9.52 -15.60
C ARG A 16 7.20 10.63 -16.55
N PRO A 17 6.97 10.32 -17.81
CA PRO A 17 6.34 11.27 -18.72
C PRO A 17 4.93 11.63 -18.21
N SER A 18 4.56 12.90 -18.33
CA SER A 18 3.19 13.37 -18.01
C SER A 18 2.19 12.55 -18.81
N PRO A 19 1.06 12.13 -18.20
CA PRO A 19 0.07 11.31 -18.88
C PRO A 19 -0.47 12.06 -20.11
N GLY A 20 -0.14 11.54 -21.28
CA GLY A 20 -0.73 11.96 -22.54
C GLY A 20 -2.23 11.63 -22.54
N ALA A 21 -3.02 12.35 -23.34
CA ALA A 21 -4.46 12.25 -23.46
C ALA A 21 -4.95 10.80 -23.38
N ALA A 22 -5.78 10.50 -22.38
CA ALA A 22 -6.37 9.19 -22.16
C ALA A 22 -7.19 8.76 -23.37
N LEU A 23 -6.83 7.63 -23.97
CA LEU A 23 -7.74 6.88 -24.84
C LEU A 23 -8.92 6.44 -23.96
N GLU A 24 -10.12 6.88 -24.29
CA GLU A 24 -11.34 6.34 -23.67
C GLU A 24 -11.43 4.85 -24.00
N VAL A 25 -11.16 4.01 -23.00
CA VAL A 25 -11.42 2.58 -23.09
C VAL A 25 -12.90 2.38 -22.79
N PRO A 26 -13.68 1.66 -23.66
CA PRO A 26 -15.07 1.35 -23.38
C PRO A 26 -15.17 0.62 -22.04
N ARG A 27 -16.00 1.11 -21.12
CA ARG A 27 -16.26 0.43 -19.85
C ARG A 27 -17.03 -0.87 -20.10
N PRO A 28 -16.63 -2.01 -19.51
CA PRO A 28 -17.42 -3.22 -19.58
C PRO A 28 -18.81 -3.02 -18.95
N ALA A 29 -19.79 -3.71 -19.46
CA ALA A 29 -21.20 -3.55 -19.08
C ALA A 29 -21.52 -4.07 -17.66
N VAL A 30 -20.69 -4.94 -17.09
CA VAL A 30 -20.83 -5.49 -15.73
C VAL A 30 -19.45 -5.50 -15.07
N PRO A 31 -19.25 -4.80 -13.93
CA PRO A 31 -18.01 -4.90 -13.19
C PRO A 31 -17.91 -6.28 -12.52
N MET A 32 -16.74 -6.89 -12.56
CA MET A 32 -16.35 -7.91 -11.60
C MET A 32 -16.53 -7.29 -10.21
N ARG A 33 -17.28 -7.91 -9.33
CA ARG A 33 -17.48 -7.42 -7.97
C ARG A 33 -16.72 -8.32 -7.02
N ASP A 34 -15.50 -7.91 -6.72
CA ASP A 34 -14.83 -8.33 -5.51
C ASP A 34 -15.24 -7.34 -4.42
N VAL A 35 -15.39 -7.78 -3.21
CA VAL A 35 -15.84 -6.94 -2.12
C VAL A 35 -14.97 -7.24 -0.90
N VAL A 36 -14.25 -6.23 -0.43
CA VAL A 36 -13.63 -6.31 0.89
C VAL A 36 -14.71 -6.06 1.94
N LEU A 37 -15.04 -7.08 2.71
CA LEU A 37 -16.03 -7.00 3.74
C LEU A 37 -15.37 -6.77 5.10
N GLY A 38 -15.90 -5.79 5.83
CA GLY A 38 -15.68 -5.68 7.27
C GLY A 38 -16.17 -6.94 8.02
N GLU A 39 -16.44 -6.85 9.30
CA GLU A 39 -16.92 -8.01 10.06
C GLU A 39 -18.17 -8.64 9.42
N PRO A 40 -18.22 -9.99 9.29
CA PRO A 40 -19.39 -10.68 8.74
C PRO A 40 -20.63 -10.30 9.53
N GLY A 41 -21.68 -9.88 8.86
CA GLY A 41 -22.96 -9.62 9.49
C GLY A 41 -23.45 -10.87 10.22
N ALA A 42 -24.13 -10.72 11.36
CA ALA A 42 -24.59 -11.81 12.22
C ALA A 42 -25.46 -12.89 11.51
N ALA A 43 -25.86 -12.66 10.25
CA ALA A 43 -26.57 -13.62 9.42
C ALA A 43 -25.61 -14.58 8.70
N ALA A 44 -24.45 -14.11 8.21
CA ALA A 44 -23.44 -14.94 7.56
C ALA A 44 -22.83 -15.97 8.53
N ALA A 45 -22.62 -15.58 9.79
CA ALA A 45 -22.09 -16.47 10.83
C ALA A 45 -22.95 -17.71 11.14
N ARG A 46 -24.21 -17.76 10.68
CA ARG A 46 -25.13 -18.88 10.98
C ARG A 46 -25.18 -19.96 9.90
N ILE A 47 -24.70 -19.68 8.70
CA ILE A 47 -24.77 -20.64 7.57
C ILE A 47 -23.47 -21.43 7.45
N SER A 48 -22.34 -20.92 7.91
CA SER A 48 -21.01 -21.58 7.89
C SER A 48 -20.83 -22.72 8.90
N ALA A 49 -21.88 -23.19 9.53
CA ALA A 49 -21.84 -24.14 10.64
C ALA A 49 -21.66 -25.59 10.18
N SER A 50 -20.61 -25.96 9.44
CA SER A 50 -19.96 -27.28 9.52
C SER A 50 -18.89 -27.56 8.45
N ALA A 51 -18.21 -26.58 7.90
CA ALA A 51 -16.95 -26.85 7.24
C ALA A 51 -15.90 -27.21 8.29
N SER A 52 -15.27 -28.36 8.21
CA SER A 52 -14.11 -28.67 9.05
C SER A 52 -12.90 -27.91 8.50
N SER A 53 -12.53 -26.84 9.17
CA SER A 53 -11.28 -26.13 8.83
C SER A 53 -10.11 -27.05 9.10
N GLN A 54 -9.39 -27.41 8.03
CA GLN A 54 -8.16 -28.19 8.12
C GLN A 54 -7.00 -27.34 7.59
N ARG A 55 -5.85 -27.43 8.24
CA ARG A 55 -4.66 -26.72 7.78
C ARG A 55 -3.82 -27.61 6.86
N TYR A 56 -3.35 -26.99 5.80
CA TYR A 56 -2.55 -27.62 4.75
C TYR A 56 -1.21 -26.90 4.64
N SER A 57 -0.12 -27.66 4.51
CA SER A 57 1.21 -27.09 4.26
C SER A 57 1.26 -26.51 2.85
N ILE A 58 1.92 -25.38 2.72
CA ILE A 58 2.22 -24.79 1.38
C ILE A 58 3.53 -25.40 0.86
N ASP A 59 3.63 -25.61 -0.44
CA ASP A 59 4.82 -26.18 -1.08
C ASP A 59 5.81 -25.09 -1.54
N ASP A 60 6.39 -24.37 -0.58
CA ASP A 60 7.41 -23.32 -0.82
C ASP A 60 8.73 -23.61 -0.09
N GLY A 61 8.81 -24.75 0.58
CA GLY A 61 9.96 -25.15 1.42
C GLY A 61 9.96 -24.50 2.81
N SER A 62 8.95 -23.70 3.17
CA SER A 62 8.75 -23.20 4.54
C SER A 62 7.96 -24.21 5.40
N ALA A 63 7.72 -23.86 6.66
CA ALA A 63 6.79 -24.59 7.52
C ALA A 63 5.41 -23.97 7.57
N ALA A 64 5.12 -22.99 6.71
CA ALA A 64 3.87 -22.27 6.71
C ALA A 64 2.69 -23.15 6.30
N THR A 65 1.52 -22.83 6.84
CA THR A 65 0.27 -23.56 6.58
C THR A 65 -0.88 -22.59 6.41
N ILE A 66 -1.86 -22.92 5.56
CA ILE A 66 -3.12 -22.19 5.46
C ILE A 66 -4.29 -23.08 5.87
N ALA A 67 -5.38 -22.47 6.32
CA ALA A 67 -6.63 -23.18 6.48
C ALA A 67 -7.39 -23.20 5.14
N VAL A 68 -7.92 -24.36 4.74
CA VAL A 68 -8.81 -24.45 3.58
C VAL A 68 -10.08 -25.17 4.01
N GLU A 69 -11.20 -24.56 3.68
CA GLU A 69 -12.54 -25.04 3.97
C GLU A 69 -13.27 -25.30 2.65
N VAL A 70 -13.86 -26.46 2.48
CA VAL A 70 -14.72 -26.76 1.32
C VAL A 70 -16.12 -26.96 1.88
N THR A 71 -17.07 -26.13 1.46
CA THR A 71 -18.47 -26.30 1.91
C THR A 71 -19.06 -27.59 1.35
N PRO A 72 -20.01 -28.23 2.04
CA PRO A 72 -20.62 -29.46 1.55
C PRO A 72 -21.25 -29.31 0.15
N ALA A 73 -21.87 -28.16 -0.12
CA ALA A 73 -22.44 -27.88 -1.42
C ALA A 73 -21.38 -27.78 -2.52
N CYS A 74 -20.23 -27.16 -2.22
CA CYS A 74 -19.13 -27.06 -3.15
C CYS A 74 -18.45 -28.43 -3.37
N ALA A 75 -18.29 -29.24 -2.33
CA ALA A 75 -17.76 -30.59 -2.44
C ALA A 75 -18.56 -31.49 -3.41
N GLU A 76 -19.86 -31.21 -3.56
CA GLU A 76 -20.76 -31.95 -4.46
C GLU A 76 -20.82 -31.37 -5.87
N SER A 77 -20.59 -30.06 -6.06
CA SER A 77 -20.92 -29.38 -7.33
C SER A 77 -19.78 -28.52 -7.92
N CYS A 78 -18.75 -28.17 -7.14
CA CYS A 78 -17.59 -27.44 -7.66
C CYS A 78 -16.64 -28.37 -8.41
N ASN A 79 -15.78 -27.78 -9.26
CA ASN A 79 -14.71 -28.53 -9.94
C ASN A 79 -13.32 -28.26 -9.32
N VAL A 80 -13.18 -27.23 -8.50
CA VAL A 80 -12.04 -27.01 -7.63
C VAL A 80 -12.44 -27.39 -6.21
N THR A 81 -12.06 -28.58 -5.76
CA THR A 81 -12.45 -29.14 -4.45
C THR A 81 -11.29 -29.75 -3.68
N ASP A 82 -10.08 -29.74 -4.25
CA ASP A 82 -8.86 -30.24 -3.58
C ASP A 82 -8.21 -29.14 -2.74
N PRO A 83 -8.30 -29.21 -1.39
CA PRO A 83 -7.73 -28.19 -0.50
C PRO A 83 -6.20 -28.10 -0.60
N GLN A 84 -5.49 -29.21 -0.89
CA GLN A 84 -4.05 -29.19 -1.01
C GLN A 84 -3.62 -28.41 -2.26
N ARG A 85 -4.34 -28.57 -3.40
CA ARG A 85 -4.10 -27.77 -4.60
C ARG A 85 -4.18 -26.26 -4.31
N VAL A 86 -5.18 -25.85 -3.51
CA VAL A 86 -5.34 -24.44 -3.11
C VAL A 86 -4.15 -23.97 -2.27
N ALA A 87 -3.73 -24.79 -1.30
CA ALA A 87 -2.58 -24.48 -0.47
C ALA A 87 -1.28 -24.40 -1.28
N ASP A 88 -1.06 -25.35 -2.19
CA ASP A 88 0.11 -25.39 -3.07
C ASP A 88 0.15 -24.16 -3.98
N PHE A 89 -1.01 -23.76 -4.52
CA PHE A 89 -1.08 -22.54 -5.32
C PHE A 89 -0.71 -21.29 -4.51
N VAL A 90 -1.28 -21.12 -3.30
CA VAL A 90 -0.93 -19.99 -2.42
C VAL A 90 0.57 -19.98 -2.13
N GLY A 91 1.20 -21.14 -1.94
CA GLY A 91 2.65 -21.29 -1.79
C GLY A 91 3.46 -20.79 -2.99
N THR A 92 2.87 -20.70 -4.19
CA THR A 92 3.56 -20.11 -5.36
C THR A 92 3.51 -18.59 -5.40
N LEU A 93 2.66 -17.97 -4.58
CA LEU A 93 2.55 -16.52 -4.48
C LEU A 93 3.70 -15.97 -3.62
N ILE A 94 4.05 -14.73 -3.85
CA ILE A 94 4.97 -14.02 -2.95
C ILE A 94 4.24 -13.72 -1.64
N HIS A 95 4.81 -14.10 -0.52
CA HIS A 95 4.19 -13.94 0.80
C HIS A 95 5.22 -13.64 1.90
N GLY A 96 4.76 -13.13 3.04
CA GLY A 96 5.46 -13.04 4.30
C GLY A 96 4.78 -13.92 5.36
N ASP A 97 4.94 -13.57 6.64
CA ASP A 97 4.36 -14.33 7.76
C ASP A 97 2.82 -14.28 7.80
N GLU A 98 2.19 -13.36 7.07
CA GLU A 98 0.73 -13.25 7.01
C GLU A 98 0.06 -14.49 6.43
N VAL A 99 0.75 -15.26 5.61
CA VAL A 99 0.21 -16.48 4.98
C VAL A 99 -0.32 -17.48 6.00
N ASP A 100 0.33 -17.58 7.16
CA ASP A 100 -0.09 -18.48 8.25
C ASP A 100 -1.46 -18.09 8.88
N LEU A 101 -1.93 -16.89 8.63
CA LEU A 101 -3.21 -16.39 9.14
C LEU A 101 -4.37 -16.65 8.18
N LEU A 102 -4.07 -17.03 6.94
CA LEU A 102 -5.06 -17.17 5.87
C LEU A 102 -6.00 -18.35 6.09
N THR A 103 -7.27 -18.09 5.82
CA THR A 103 -8.30 -19.10 5.57
C THR A 103 -8.87 -18.90 4.16
N VAL A 104 -8.97 -19.96 3.37
CA VAL A 104 -9.66 -19.95 2.08
C VAL A 104 -10.88 -20.86 2.16
N GLN A 105 -12.07 -20.32 1.88
CA GLN A 105 -13.31 -21.07 1.82
C GLN A 105 -13.76 -21.22 0.37
N LEU A 106 -13.92 -22.46 -0.08
CA LEU A 106 -14.48 -22.78 -1.40
C LEU A 106 -15.98 -22.92 -1.30
N ASP A 107 -16.69 -22.21 -2.15
CA ASP A 107 -18.13 -22.16 -2.13
C ASP A 107 -18.76 -22.29 -3.53
N THR A 108 -20.06 -22.54 -3.57
CA THR A 108 -20.83 -22.45 -4.80
C THR A 108 -21.13 -21.00 -5.15
N GLU A 109 -21.37 -20.67 -6.43
CA GLU A 109 -21.80 -19.32 -6.84
C GLU A 109 -23.03 -18.83 -6.06
N PHE A 110 -23.95 -19.73 -5.76
CA PHE A 110 -25.15 -19.39 -5.01
C PHE A 110 -24.83 -18.97 -3.57
N GLN A 111 -23.99 -19.72 -2.90
CA GLN A 111 -23.58 -19.43 -1.52
C GLN A 111 -22.74 -18.16 -1.47
N LEU A 112 -21.78 -18.06 -2.40
CA LEU A 112 -20.94 -16.87 -2.57
C LEU A 112 -21.78 -15.59 -2.73
N GLY A 113 -22.89 -15.67 -3.49
CA GLY A 113 -23.83 -14.56 -3.63
C GLY A 113 -24.47 -14.08 -2.33
N PHE A 114 -24.61 -14.96 -1.34
CA PHE A 114 -25.09 -14.56 0.01
C PHE A 114 -23.98 -13.99 0.88
N ASP A 115 -22.76 -14.52 0.77
CA ASP A 115 -21.64 -14.14 1.62
C ASP A 115 -20.98 -12.87 1.12
N CYS A 116 -20.76 -12.76 -0.20
CA CYS A 116 -20.02 -11.66 -0.86
C CYS A 116 -20.91 -10.69 -1.63
N GLY A 117 -22.16 -11.05 -1.91
CA GLY A 117 -23.05 -10.31 -2.78
C GLY A 117 -23.19 -10.96 -4.15
N PHE A 118 -24.40 -10.86 -4.73
CA PHE A 118 -24.67 -11.47 -6.03
C PHE A 118 -23.83 -10.85 -7.15
N GLY A 119 -23.15 -11.70 -7.89
CA GLY A 119 -22.24 -11.35 -8.96
C GLY A 119 -20.80 -11.12 -8.53
N ALA A 120 -20.47 -11.36 -7.24
CA ALA A 120 -19.10 -11.46 -6.79
C ALA A 120 -18.50 -12.81 -7.19
N GLU A 121 -17.23 -12.84 -7.54
CA GLU A 121 -16.46 -14.05 -7.84
C GLU A 121 -15.68 -14.53 -6.61
N ALA A 122 -15.32 -13.60 -5.74
CA ALA A 122 -14.73 -13.82 -4.45
C ALA A 122 -14.96 -12.62 -3.53
N CYS A 123 -14.55 -12.72 -2.28
CA CYS A 123 -14.40 -11.59 -1.37
C CYS A 123 -13.44 -11.90 -0.23
N TYR A 124 -12.82 -10.86 0.31
CA TYR A 124 -11.93 -10.95 1.46
C TYR A 124 -12.58 -10.36 2.72
N PHE A 125 -12.63 -11.15 3.80
CA PHE A 125 -13.10 -10.75 5.13
C PHE A 125 -11.93 -10.36 6.03
N THR A 126 -11.76 -9.08 6.28
CA THR A 126 -10.63 -8.54 7.06
C THR A 126 -10.61 -9.02 8.50
N GLY A 127 -11.78 -9.18 9.15
CA GLY A 127 -11.90 -9.59 10.55
C GLY A 127 -11.48 -11.04 10.79
N ASP A 128 -11.68 -11.91 9.81
CA ASP A 128 -11.43 -13.35 9.89
C ASP A 128 -10.20 -13.82 9.11
N ASN A 129 -9.52 -12.92 8.39
CA ASN A 129 -8.44 -13.25 7.46
C ASN A 129 -8.87 -14.32 6.45
N LYS A 130 -10.09 -14.20 5.94
CA LYS A 130 -10.74 -15.22 5.15
C LYS A 130 -11.03 -14.72 3.73
N ILE A 131 -10.63 -15.52 2.75
CA ILE A 131 -11.08 -15.43 1.36
C ILE A 131 -12.24 -16.40 1.19
N VAL A 132 -13.37 -15.95 0.66
CA VAL A 132 -14.45 -16.79 0.17
C VAL A 132 -14.47 -16.68 -1.35
N ILE A 133 -14.37 -17.81 -2.04
CA ILE A 133 -14.20 -17.87 -3.50
C ILE A 133 -15.03 -19.01 -4.11
N GLY A 134 -15.56 -18.79 -5.31
CA GLY A 134 -16.25 -19.84 -6.06
C GLY A 134 -15.30 -20.97 -6.47
N GLY A 135 -15.67 -22.21 -6.19
CA GLY A 135 -14.85 -23.39 -6.49
C GLY A 135 -14.89 -23.81 -7.98
N TYR A 136 -14.63 -22.90 -8.92
CA TYR A 136 -14.70 -23.13 -10.37
C TYR A 136 -13.43 -22.66 -11.07
N GLU A 137 -12.93 -23.48 -12.04
CA GLU A 137 -11.67 -23.17 -12.76
C GLU A 137 -11.76 -21.91 -13.62
N GLU A 138 -12.90 -21.64 -14.24
CA GLU A 138 -13.20 -20.41 -14.96
C GLU A 138 -14.04 -19.52 -14.03
N ALA A 139 -13.49 -18.41 -13.59
CA ALA A 139 -14.15 -17.52 -12.67
C ALA A 139 -15.05 -16.51 -13.40
N ASP A 140 -14.64 -16.02 -14.58
CA ASP A 140 -15.43 -15.06 -15.33
C ASP A 140 -15.45 -15.29 -16.85
N SER A 141 -16.33 -14.54 -17.53
CA SER A 141 -16.44 -14.54 -19.00
C SER A 141 -15.27 -13.81 -19.70
N GLU A 142 -14.39 -13.15 -18.96
CA GLU A 142 -13.28 -12.37 -19.50
C GLU A 142 -11.94 -13.12 -19.41
N GLY A 143 -11.96 -14.38 -18.93
CA GLY A 143 -10.81 -15.27 -18.89
C GLY A 143 -10.01 -15.21 -17.59
N ALA A 144 -10.53 -14.60 -16.52
CA ALA A 144 -9.99 -14.78 -15.19
C ALA A 144 -10.16 -16.26 -14.77
N THR A 145 -9.13 -16.81 -14.17
CA THR A 145 -9.13 -18.17 -13.65
C THR A 145 -9.30 -18.15 -12.14
N PHE A 146 -9.70 -19.27 -11.56
CA PHE A 146 -9.70 -19.44 -10.10
C PHE A 146 -8.39 -18.95 -9.45
N ASP A 147 -7.25 -19.36 -10.01
CA ASP A 147 -5.94 -19.00 -9.48
C ASP A 147 -5.66 -17.50 -9.58
N PHE A 148 -6.15 -16.82 -10.63
CA PHE A 148 -6.00 -15.38 -10.76
C PHE A 148 -6.83 -14.62 -9.71
N VAL A 149 -8.10 -15.00 -9.55
CA VAL A 149 -9.00 -14.41 -8.54
C VAL A 149 -8.48 -14.67 -7.13
N LEU A 150 -8.02 -15.89 -6.84
CA LEU A 150 -7.41 -16.21 -5.55
C LEU A 150 -6.14 -15.38 -5.30
N ALA A 151 -5.33 -15.10 -6.32
CA ALA A 151 -4.16 -14.24 -6.19
C ALA A 151 -4.54 -12.78 -5.94
N HIS A 152 -5.64 -12.29 -6.53
CA HIS A 152 -6.20 -10.96 -6.28
C HIS A 152 -6.63 -10.82 -4.81
N GLU A 153 -7.47 -11.74 -4.33
CA GLU A 153 -7.92 -11.74 -2.94
C GLU A 153 -6.76 -11.88 -1.94
N TYR A 154 -5.74 -12.67 -2.32
CA TYR A 154 -4.52 -12.76 -1.53
C TYR A 154 -3.75 -11.42 -1.49
N GLY A 155 -3.85 -10.60 -2.53
CA GLY A 155 -3.34 -9.23 -2.53
C GLY A 155 -3.98 -8.39 -1.41
N HIS A 156 -5.31 -8.48 -1.22
CA HIS A 156 -6.00 -7.84 -0.09
C HIS A 156 -5.52 -8.39 1.26
N HIS A 157 -5.32 -9.71 1.36
CA HIS A 157 -4.78 -10.32 2.57
C HIS A 157 -3.37 -9.79 2.90
N VAL A 158 -2.49 -9.69 1.92
CA VAL A 158 -1.17 -9.07 2.11
C VAL A 158 -1.31 -7.64 2.59
N ALA A 159 -2.15 -6.82 1.92
CA ALA A 159 -2.35 -5.42 2.30
C ALA A 159 -2.91 -5.28 3.72
N GLN A 160 -3.87 -6.12 4.13
CA GLN A 160 -4.44 -6.11 5.48
C GLN A 160 -3.37 -6.23 6.57
N HIS A 161 -2.30 -6.95 6.31
CA HIS A 161 -1.19 -7.18 7.25
C HIS A 161 -0.03 -6.21 7.07
N ARG A 162 -0.24 -5.05 6.46
CA ARG A 162 0.78 -4.00 6.29
C ARG A 162 0.37 -2.72 7.01
N GLU A 163 1.37 -2.08 7.61
CA GLU A 163 1.18 -0.79 8.26
C GLU A 163 1.38 0.34 7.26
N MET A 164 0.53 1.35 7.32
CA MET A 164 0.68 2.57 6.53
C MET A 164 1.26 3.71 7.37
N PRO A 165 2.15 4.55 6.78
CA PRO A 165 2.60 5.75 7.45
C PRO A 165 1.43 6.72 7.72
N SER A 166 1.33 7.23 8.98
CA SER A 166 0.34 8.26 9.30
C SER A 166 0.49 9.48 8.34
N PRO A 167 -0.62 10.09 7.86
CA PRO A 167 -1.98 9.99 8.38
C PRO A 167 -2.91 9.08 7.55
N PHE A 168 -2.36 8.16 6.77
CA PHE A 168 -3.16 7.28 5.92
C PHE A 168 -3.90 6.23 6.75
N GLY A 169 -4.94 5.66 6.17
CA GLY A 169 -5.76 4.63 6.76
C GLY A 169 -5.15 3.24 6.63
N SER A 170 -5.99 2.22 6.44
CA SER A 170 -5.57 0.85 6.23
C SER A 170 -4.84 0.68 4.89
N ALA A 171 -3.84 -0.19 4.84
CA ALA A 171 -3.18 -0.52 3.57
C ALA A 171 -4.12 -1.28 2.63
N ILE A 172 -5.16 -1.94 3.13
CA ILE A 172 -6.16 -2.59 2.29
C ILE A 172 -6.92 -1.58 1.42
N ASP A 173 -7.16 -0.37 1.94
CA ASP A 173 -7.82 0.70 1.19
C ASP A 173 -6.86 1.46 0.26
N TRP A 174 -5.58 1.53 0.64
CA TRP A 174 -4.61 2.43 0.01
C TRP A 174 -3.59 1.73 -0.89
N GLY A 175 -3.51 0.41 -0.84
CA GLY A 175 -2.34 -0.34 -1.26
C GLY A 175 -1.22 -0.25 -0.23
N THR A 176 -0.16 -1.04 -0.40
CA THR A 176 0.96 -1.10 0.54
C THR A 176 1.86 0.14 0.47
N GLU A 177 2.66 0.38 1.49
CA GLU A 177 3.33 1.65 1.76
C GLU A 177 4.24 2.19 0.63
N ARG A 178 5.07 1.33 0.02
CA ARG A 178 5.97 1.75 -1.07
C ARG A 178 5.26 1.83 -2.39
N TRP A 179 4.35 0.87 -2.63
CA TRP A 179 3.51 0.86 -3.82
C TRP A 179 2.63 2.11 -3.86
N ALA A 180 1.89 2.42 -2.79
CA ALA A 180 1.04 3.60 -2.70
C ALA A 180 1.82 4.91 -2.89
N SER A 181 3.04 4.98 -2.33
CA SER A 181 3.93 6.14 -2.49
C SER A 181 4.48 6.26 -3.91
N LEU A 182 4.76 5.15 -4.58
CA LEU A 182 5.24 5.10 -5.95
C LEU A 182 4.14 5.49 -6.94
N GLU A 183 2.92 5.01 -6.71
CA GLU A 183 1.75 5.25 -7.56
C GLU A 183 1.07 6.60 -7.29
N ASP A 184 1.66 7.45 -6.43
CA ASP A 184 1.12 8.77 -6.07
C ASP A 184 -0.33 8.73 -5.55
N VAL A 185 -0.71 7.66 -4.81
CA VAL A 185 -2.07 7.44 -4.29
C VAL A 185 -2.54 8.62 -3.44
N CYS A 186 -1.66 9.13 -2.56
CA CYS A 186 -1.96 10.30 -1.75
C CYS A 186 -2.29 11.53 -2.59
N GLN A 187 -1.56 11.78 -3.67
CA GLN A 187 -1.82 12.90 -4.58
C GLN A 187 -3.09 12.66 -5.39
N GLY A 188 -3.36 11.42 -5.78
CA GLY A 188 -4.59 11.00 -6.45
C GLY A 188 -5.82 11.30 -5.60
N LYS A 189 -5.82 10.89 -4.33
CA LYS A 189 -6.88 11.20 -3.37
C LYS A 189 -7.07 12.70 -3.17
N ARG A 190 -5.99 13.45 -2.98
CA ARG A 190 -6.06 14.91 -2.80
C ARG A 190 -6.67 15.63 -4.00
N SER A 191 -6.49 15.12 -5.20
CA SER A 191 -7.04 15.68 -6.43
C SER A 191 -8.42 15.13 -6.80
N GLY A 192 -9.01 14.24 -6.00
CA GLY A 192 -10.30 13.61 -6.28
C GLY A 192 -10.27 12.65 -7.47
N ARG A 193 -9.13 12.04 -7.76
CA ARG A 193 -8.98 11.04 -8.82
C ARG A 193 -8.98 9.61 -8.30
N LEU A 194 -8.63 9.42 -7.03
CA LEU A 194 -8.61 8.12 -6.35
C LEU A 194 -9.44 8.21 -5.08
N TYR A 195 -10.10 7.11 -4.74
CA TYR A 195 -11.08 7.00 -3.66
C TYR A 195 -10.79 5.78 -2.80
N PRO A 196 -9.73 5.80 -1.95
CA PRO A 196 -9.37 4.68 -1.09
C PRO A 196 -10.53 4.21 -0.21
N GLY A 197 -10.89 2.92 -0.29
CA GLY A 197 -11.94 2.28 0.46
C GLY A 197 -13.36 2.59 -0.04
N ASP A 198 -13.54 3.09 -1.27
CA ASP A 198 -14.87 3.28 -1.89
C ASP A 198 -15.10 2.21 -2.98
N GLU A 199 -15.28 0.98 -2.55
CA GLU A 199 -15.58 -0.16 -3.41
C GLU A 199 -17.00 -0.12 -4.02
N GLY A 200 -17.82 0.83 -3.63
CA GLY A 200 -19.17 1.02 -4.13
C GLY A 200 -19.23 1.83 -5.42
N SER A 201 -19.16 3.15 -5.28
CA SER A 201 -19.36 4.08 -6.39
C SER A 201 -18.10 4.35 -7.20
N HIS A 202 -16.91 4.07 -6.64
CA HIS A 202 -15.61 4.36 -7.23
C HIS A 202 -14.69 3.14 -7.26
N TYR A 203 -15.27 1.96 -7.49
CA TYR A 203 -14.54 0.68 -7.49
C TYR A 203 -13.28 0.71 -8.39
N PHE A 204 -13.39 1.24 -9.61
CA PHE A 204 -12.25 1.31 -10.55
C PHE A 204 -11.24 2.42 -10.22
N GLU A 205 -11.62 3.34 -9.36
CA GLU A 205 -10.77 4.41 -8.83
C GLU A 205 -10.26 4.09 -7.42
N ASP A 206 -10.57 2.90 -6.87
CA ASP A 206 -10.06 2.44 -5.58
C ASP A 206 -8.63 1.90 -5.72
N PRO A 207 -7.66 2.49 -5.01
CA PRO A 207 -6.29 2.00 -5.08
C PRO A 207 -6.07 0.68 -4.33
N GLY A 208 -6.93 0.29 -3.38
CA GLY A 208 -6.89 -1.00 -2.72
C GLY A 208 -7.13 -2.13 -3.71
N GLU A 209 -8.18 -1.99 -4.51
CA GLU A 209 -8.53 -2.91 -5.60
C GLU A 209 -7.44 -2.95 -6.68
N ALA A 210 -6.95 -1.76 -7.09
CA ALA A 210 -5.86 -1.69 -8.06
C ALA A 210 -4.56 -2.34 -7.56
N PHE A 211 -4.29 -2.30 -6.25
CA PHE A 211 -3.15 -3.00 -5.65
C PHE A 211 -3.34 -4.52 -5.72
N ALA A 212 -4.52 -5.03 -5.34
CA ALA A 212 -4.82 -6.47 -5.38
C ALA A 212 -4.72 -7.02 -6.81
N GLU A 213 -5.25 -6.30 -7.79
CA GLU A 213 -5.11 -6.64 -9.22
C GLU A 213 -3.64 -6.62 -9.67
N ALA A 214 -2.87 -5.60 -9.26
CA ALA A 214 -1.44 -5.55 -9.57
C ALA A 214 -0.67 -6.70 -8.93
N PHE A 215 -1.08 -7.14 -7.74
CA PHE A 215 -0.52 -8.31 -7.07
C PHE A 215 -0.79 -9.60 -7.86
N ALA A 216 -2.02 -9.81 -8.35
CA ALA A 216 -2.35 -10.94 -9.21
C ALA A 216 -1.53 -10.93 -10.51
N HIS A 217 -1.42 -9.79 -11.18
CA HIS A 217 -0.58 -9.63 -12.36
C HIS A 217 0.92 -9.87 -12.11
N LEU A 218 1.40 -9.70 -10.89
CA LEU A 218 2.78 -10.07 -10.54
C LEU A 218 3.04 -11.57 -10.73
N ARG A 219 2.03 -12.40 -10.47
CA ARG A 219 2.09 -13.87 -10.66
C ARG A 219 1.72 -14.26 -12.09
N PHE A 220 0.83 -13.52 -12.73
CA PHE A 220 0.26 -13.83 -14.03
C PHE A 220 0.48 -12.71 -15.06
N PRO A 221 1.73 -12.37 -15.41
CA PRO A 221 2.01 -11.25 -16.29
C PRO A 221 1.54 -11.48 -17.75
N GLU A 222 1.33 -12.73 -18.15
CA GLU A 222 0.96 -13.13 -19.51
C GLU A 222 -0.55 -13.36 -19.67
N LEU A 223 -1.32 -13.34 -18.57
CA LEU A 223 -2.77 -13.52 -18.72
C LEU A 223 -3.38 -12.30 -19.43
N PRO A 224 -4.30 -12.56 -20.40
CA PRO A 224 -4.95 -11.49 -21.16
C PRO A 224 -6.06 -10.76 -20.35
N VAL A 225 -6.04 -10.86 -19.02
CA VAL A 225 -6.96 -10.10 -18.16
C VAL A 225 -6.72 -8.62 -18.37
N SER A 226 -7.77 -7.92 -18.75
CA SER A 226 -7.69 -6.50 -19.07
C SER A 226 -7.59 -5.68 -17.81
N TRP A 227 -6.60 -4.76 -17.75
CA TRP A 227 -6.55 -3.77 -16.68
C TRP A 227 -7.78 -2.86 -16.71
N ARG A 228 -8.61 -2.90 -15.67
CA ARG A 228 -9.89 -2.17 -15.59
C ARG A 228 -9.81 -0.92 -14.71
N TYR A 229 -8.86 -0.86 -13.81
CA TYR A 229 -8.69 0.25 -12.86
C TYR A 229 -8.09 1.49 -13.52
N MET A 230 -7.91 2.54 -12.75
CA MET A 230 -7.30 3.78 -13.24
C MET A 230 -6.03 3.49 -14.05
N PRO A 231 -5.92 3.97 -15.30
CA PRO A 231 -4.76 3.69 -16.15
C PRO A 231 -3.41 4.11 -15.56
N ALA A 232 -3.42 5.11 -14.66
CA ALA A 232 -2.24 5.60 -13.97
C ALA A 232 -1.69 4.59 -12.93
N LEU A 233 -2.51 3.66 -12.46
CA LEU A 233 -2.15 2.61 -11.49
C LEU A 233 -1.77 1.30 -12.17
N ARG A 234 -1.80 1.24 -13.52
CA ARG A 234 -1.40 0.03 -14.24
C ARG A 234 0.04 -0.33 -13.88
N PRO A 235 0.29 -1.56 -13.39
CA PRO A 235 1.60 -1.92 -12.86
C PRO A 235 2.69 -1.89 -13.94
N ASP A 236 3.82 -1.36 -13.58
CA ASP A 236 5.07 -1.42 -14.31
C ASP A 236 6.13 -2.20 -13.49
N PRO A 237 7.33 -2.42 -14.02
CA PRO A 237 8.37 -3.12 -13.27
C PRO A 237 8.72 -2.47 -11.93
N ALA A 238 8.56 -1.15 -11.76
CA ALA A 238 8.82 -0.46 -10.50
C ALA A 238 7.70 -0.73 -9.49
N ALA A 239 6.43 -0.76 -9.92
CA ALA A 239 5.30 -1.18 -9.12
C ALA A 239 5.45 -2.61 -8.60
N PHE A 240 5.81 -3.55 -9.48
CA PHE A 240 6.09 -4.93 -9.08
C PHE A 240 7.25 -5.06 -8.09
N ALA A 241 8.31 -4.25 -8.25
CA ALA A 241 9.42 -4.23 -7.30
C ALA A 241 8.98 -3.67 -5.93
N ALA A 242 8.09 -2.66 -5.90
CA ALA A 242 7.51 -2.13 -4.69
C ALA A 242 6.65 -3.17 -3.97
N ILE A 243 5.73 -3.85 -4.69
CA ILE A 243 4.89 -4.94 -4.16
C ILE A 243 5.76 -6.03 -3.52
N ARG A 244 6.78 -6.54 -4.25
CA ARG A 244 7.70 -7.55 -3.72
C ARG A 244 8.39 -7.08 -2.44
N LYS A 245 8.83 -5.83 -2.40
CA LYS A 245 9.52 -5.28 -1.26
C LYS A 245 8.60 -5.10 -0.05
N ASP A 246 7.37 -4.65 -0.27
CA ASP A 246 6.38 -4.46 0.78
C ASP A 246 5.92 -5.80 1.36
N THR A 247 5.82 -6.84 0.52
CA THR A 247 5.48 -8.18 0.97
C THR A 247 6.60 -8.81 1.79
N LEU A 248 7.85 -8.79 1.29
CA LEU A 248 8.98 -9.51 1.91
C LEU A 248 9.69 -8.72 3.01
N THR A 249 9.67 -7.41 2.96
CA THR A 249 10.33 -6.50 3.90
C THR A 249 9.46 -5.29 4.20
N PRO A 250 8.32 -5.50 4.89
CA PRO A 250 7.35 -4.44 5.17
C PRO A 250 7.99 -3.29 5.95
N TRP A 251 7.36 -2.14 5.84
CA TRP A 251 7.77 -0.97 6.61
C TRP A 251 7.60 -1.22 8.11
N GLN A 252 8.65 -0.90 8.88
CA GLN A 252 8.73 -1.18 10.31
C GLN A 252 8.52 0.07 11.17
N GLY A 253 7.96 1.14 10.60
CA GLY A 253 7.72 2.37 11.32
C GLY A 253 8.64 3.52 10.95
N ARG A 254 8.47 4.62 11.63
CA ARG A 254 9.16 5.88 11.33
C ARG A 254 10.64 5.83 11.64
N THR A 255 11.44 6.37 10.73
CA THR A 255 12.86 6.61 10.96
C THR A 255 13.07 7.91 11.73
N SER A 256 13.88 7.86 12.79
CA SER A 256 14.24 9.02 13.60
C SER A 256 15.73 9.28 13.52
N PHE A 257 16.12 10.54 13.32
CA PHE A 257 17.52 10.96 13.38
C PHE A 257 17.65 12.41 13.90
N THR A 258 18.86 12.76 14.34
CA THR A 258 19.17 14.11 14.79
C THR A 258 19.95 14.86 13.73
N LEU A 259 19.45 16.03 13.34
CA LEU A 259 20.15 17.00 12.53
C LEU A 259 20.73 18.09 13.44
N ALA A 260 22.02 18.36 13.33
CA ALA A 260 22.71 19.40 14.13
C ALA A 260 23.59 20.24 13.23
N GLY A 261 23.68 21.54 13.56
CA GLY A 261 24.48 22.49 12.79
C GLY A 261 24.53 23.85 13.45
N ARG A 262 24.90 24.89 12.68
CA ARG A 262 24.90 26.28 13.10
C ARG A 262 24.01 27.12 12.19
N VAL A 263 23.24 28.00 12.79
CA VAL A 263 22.41 28.97 12.07
C VAL A 263 23.12 30.34 12.12
N PRO A 264 23.18 31.06 10.99
CA PRO A 264 23.65 32.44 10.94
C PRO A 264 22.87 33.36 11.89
N ALA A 265 23.40 34.53 12.19
CA ALA A 265 22.68 35.54 12.96
C ALA A 265 21.43 36.01 12.21
N ARG A 266 20.54 36.67 12.93
CA ARG A 266 19.32 37.26 12.36
C ARG A 266 19.67 38.19 11.20
N GLY A 267 19.09 37.94 10.04
CA GLY A 267 19.31 38.74 8.82
C GLY A 267 20.48 38.30 7.96
N GLU A 268 21.37 37.39 8.45
CA GLU A 268 22.51 36.88 7.68
C GLU A 268 22.23 35.67 6.80
N GLY A 269 20.99 35.20 6.78
CA GLY A 269 20.54 34.06 5.97
C GLY A 269 19.96 32.91 6.80
N ALA A 270 19.96 31.74 6.23
CA ALA A 270 19.44 30.50 6.81
C ALA A 270 20.47 29.36 6.72
N ALA A 271 20.45 28.46 7.67
CA ALA A 271 20.99 27.12 7.44
C ALA A 271 20.03 26.33 6.57
N VAL A 272 20.54 25.63 5.57
CA VAL A 272 19.74 24.91 4.59
C VAL A 272 20.17 23.45 4.56
N GLU A 273 19.22 22.56 4.77
CA GLU A 273 19.44 21.13 4.81
C GLU A 273 18.50 20.42 3.83
N SER A 274 18.99 19.37 3.21
CA SER A 274 18.19 18.51 2.33
C SER A 274 17.61 17.34 3.11
N LEU A 275 16.33 17.08 2.93
CA LEU A 275 15.61 15.98 3.54
C LEU A 275 14.89 15.19 2.46
N SER A 276 15.21 13.91 2.31
CA SER A 276 14.48 13.00 1.43
C SER A 276 13.43 12.21 2.20
N THR A 277 12.27 12.03 1.60
CA THR A 277 11.18 11.20 2.11
C THR A 277 10.88 10.12 1.08
N PRO A 278 11.30 8.86 1.32
CA PRO A 278 11.10 7.78 0.36
C PRO A 278 9.64 7.32 0.29
N LEU A 279 8.87 7.56 1.36
CA LEU A 279 7.46 7.19 1.46
C LEU A 279 6.60 8.43 1.72
N ASP A 280 5.34 8.31 1.35
CA ASP A 280 4.29 9.23 1.75
C ASP A 280 4.08 9.17 3.27
N GLY A 281 3.63 10.26 3.86
CA GLY A 281 3.33 10.30 5.29
C GLY A 281 3.81 11.55 5.98
N THR A 282 3.72 11.57 7.31
CA THR A 282 4.04 12.75 8.10
C THR A 282 5.53 12.83 8.43
N VAL A 283 6.15 13.91 8.01
CA VAL A 283 7.45 14.36 8.48
C VAL A 283 7.26 15.27 9.68
N SER A 284 7.93 14.95 10.79
CA SER A 284 7.90 15.73 12.03
C SER A 284 9.28 16.29 12.33
N LEU A 285 9.35 17.58 12.57
CA LEU A 285 10.58 18.31 12.94
C LEU A 285 10.41 18.88 14.34
N ARG A 286 11.27 18.48 15.28
CA ARG A 286 11.19 18.89 16.68
C ARG A 286 12.55 19.44 17.15
N PRO A 287 12.62 20.66 17.74
CA PRO A 287 13.83 21.12 18.40
C PRO A 287 14.22 20.20 19.57
N ALA A 288 15.43 19.67 19.57
CA ALA A 288 15.92 18.72 20.56
C ALA A 288 16.55 19.39 21.79
N SER A 289 16.78 20.73 21.80
CA SER A 289 17.43 21.47 22.90
C SER A 289 16.46 22.39 23.63
N LEU A 290 16.73 22.66 24.91
CA LEU A 290 16.00 23.61 25.74
C LEU A 290 16.07 25.06 25.25
N HIS A 291 17.00 25.38 24.36
CA HIS A 291 17.13 26.71 23.72
C HIS A 291 16.10 26.91 22.59
N ARG A 292 14.86 26.48 22.83
CA ARG A 292 13.74 26.42 21.87
C ARG A 292 13.29 27.80 21.36
N ARG A 293 13.71 28.88 21.97
CA ARG A 293 13.35 30.25 21.56
C ARG A 293 14.45 30.82 20.70
N GLY A 294 14.19 31.09 19.45
CA GLY A 294 15.14 31.80 18.60
C GLY A 294 15.39 31.20 17.23
N TYR A 295 14.61 30.21 16.84
CA TYR A 295 14.66 29.62 15.47
C TYR A 295 13.27 29.58 14.85
N GLU A 296 13.23 29.76 13.54
CA GLU A 296 12.08 29.55 12.69
C GLU A 296 12.44 28.48 11.68
N LEU A 297 11.55 27.50 11.51
CA LEU A 297 11.68 26.40 10.56
C LEU A 297 10.78 26.67 9.37
N ALA A 298 11.30 26.53 8.16
CA ALA A 298 10.52 26.55 6.94
C ALA A 298 10.85 25.31 6.10
N LEU A 299 9.82 24.58 5.72
CA LEU A 299 9.92 23.43 4.82
C LEU A 299 9.52 23.87 3.43
N ARG A 300 10.38 23.60 2.45
CA ARG A 300 10.15 23.94 1.05
C ARG A 300 10.25 22.72 0.16
N SER A 301 9.60 22.76 -1.00
CA SER A 301 9.84 21.82 -2.07
C SER A 301 11.23 21.99 -2.67
N ARG A 302 11.68 21.01 -3.46
CA ARG A 302 12.93 21.11 -4.24
C ARG A 302 12.98 22.39 -5.09
N ALA A 303 11.85 22.81 -5.66
CA ALA A 303 11.71 24.04 -6.45
C ALA A 303 11.66 25.33 -5.60
N GLY A 304 11.82 25.25 -4.28
CA GLY A 304 11.85 26.41 -3.38
C GLY A 304 10.47 26.90 -2.90
N ARG A 305 9.34 26.31 -3.37
CA ARG A 305 8.00 26.69 -2.90
C ARG A 305 7.85 26.39 -1.42
N LEU A 306 7.39 27.35 -0.63
CA LEU A 306 7.10 27.16 0.79
C LEU A 306 5.93 26.15 0.95
N LEU A 307 6.18 25.08 1.69
CA LEU A 307 5.20 24.04 2.00
C LEU A 307 4.61 24.25 3.40
N ARG A 308 5.48 24.52 4.38
CA ARG A 308 5.10 24.73 5.78
C ARG A 308 6.10 25.62 6.48
N ARG A 309 5.65 26.37 7.49
CA ARG A 309 6.49 27.18 8.38
C ARG A 309 6.06 26.95 9.82
N SER A 310 7.03 26.91 10.75
CA SER A 310 6.72 26.88 12.18
C SER A 310 6.08 28.20 12.60
N HIS A 311 5.02 28.12 13.43
CA HIS A 311 4.38 29.33 13.95
C HIS A 311 5.25 29.97 15.03
N ARG A 312 5.35 31.29 15.01
CA ARG A 312 5.84 32.10 16.11
C ARG A 312 4.76 32.14 17.20
N GLY A 313 4.74 31.18 18.11
CA GLY A 313 3.72 31.07 19.14
C GLY A 313 4.28 30.81 20.52
N LEU A 314 3.53 31.22 21.53
CA LEU A 314 3.84 31.09 22.96
C LEU A 314 3.63 29.65 23.47
N GLY A 315 4.33 28.68 22.92
CA GLY A 315 4.23 27.29 23.36
C GLY A 315 5.60 26.61 23.48
N PRO A 316 5.73 25.60 24.36
CA PRO A 316 6.99 24.92 24.57
C PRO A 316 7.43 24.01 23.39
N LEU A 317 6.63 23.88 22.34
CA LEU A 317 6.85 22.91 21.25
C LEU A 317 6.71 23.61 19.89
N HIS A 318 7.82 24.13 19.36
CA HIS A 318 7.90 24.50 17.94
C HIS A 318 8.07 23.24 17.09
N GLN A 319 7.02 22.40 17.08
CA GLN A 319 6.96 21.24 16.21
C GLN A 319 6.43 21.69 14.86
N LEU A 320 7.03 21.18 13.78
CA LEU A 320 6.52 21.34 12.43
C LEU A 320 6.20 19.95 11.89
N ASP A 321 4.92 19.69 11.70
CA ASP A 321 4.43 18.48 11.05
C ASP A 321 3.96 18.83 9.64
N PHE A 322 4.31 17.97 8.69
CA PHE A 322 3.93 18.12 7.29
C PHE A 322 3.70 16.76 6.65
N THR A 323 2.53 16.56 6.06
CA THR A 323 2.23 15.34 5.30
C THR A 323 2.77 15.47 3.89
N VAL A 324 3.70 14.60 3.54
CA VAL A 324 4.25 14.46 2.19
C VAL A 324 3.35 13.54 1.40
N CYS A 325 3.04 13.93 0.18
CA CYS A 325 2.43 13.10 -0.84
C CYS A 325 3.36 13.06 -2.05
N GLY A 326 3.71 11.88 -2.49
CA GLY A 326 4.75 11.64 -3.48
C GLY A 326 6.15 11.63 -2.87
N GLN A 327 7.03 10.80 -3.38
CA GLN A 327 8.43 10.76 -2.96
C GLN A 327 9.07 12.14 -3.16
N SER A 328 9.55 12.74 -2.08
CA SER A 328 9.94 14.13 -2.11
C SER A 328 11.33 14.37 -1.61
N HIS A 329 12.03 15.26 -2.30
CA HIS A 329 13.20 15.95 -1.79
C HIS A 329 12.77 17.32 -1.24
N LEU A 330 12.85 17.47 0.06
CA LEU A 330 12.47 18.67 0.79
C LEU A 330 13.71 19.48 1.13
N ARG A 331 13.54 20.78 1.20
CA ARG A 331 14.54 21.72 1.67
C ARG A 331 14.07 22.30 2.99
N LEU A 332 14.82 22.03 4.06
CA LEU A 332 14.60 22.58 5.37
C LEU A 332 15.45 23.84 5.53
N GLU A 333 14.80 24.98 5.76
CA GLU A 333 15.45 26.24 6.09
C GLU A 333 15.28 26.53 7.57
N ILE A 334 16.38 26.85 8.25
CA ILE A 334 16.42 27.20 9.66
C ILE A 334 16.97 28.61 9.78
N THR A 335 16.15 29.56 10.25
CA THR A 335 16.54 30.95 10.43
C THR A 335 16.61 31.28 11.91
N SER A 336 17.59 32.13 12.29
CA SER A 336 17.69 32.62 13.65
C SER A 336 16.89 33.92 13.85
N THR A 337 16.24 34.02 15.00
CA THR A 337 15.66 35.28 15.49
C THR A 337 16.61 36.05 16.39
N ARG A 338 17.82 35.53 16.65
CA ARG A 338 18.86 36.09 17.55
C ARG A 338 19.87 36.90 16.78
N ALA A 339 20.49 37.90 17.47
CA ALA A 339 21.52 38.74 16.90
C ALA A 339 22.85 38.02 16.63
N HIS A 340 23.07 36.85 17.18
CA HIS A 340 24.32 36.08 17.06
C HIS A 340 24.06 34.70 16.47
N PRO A 341 24.99 34.17 15.66
CA PRO A 341 24.95 32.81 15.19
C PRO A 341 24.93 31.80 16.34
N GLY A 342 24.24 30.69 16.17
CA GLY A 342 24.12 29.72 17.24
C GLY A 342 23.96 28.28 16.75
N PRO A 343 24.27 27.31 17.62
CA PRO A 343 24.03 25.90 17.28
C PRO A 343 22.54 25.58 17.28
N PHE A 344 22.13 24.69 16.37
CA PHE A 344 20.81 24.09 16.42
C PHE A 344 20.93 22.58 16.54
N ARG A 345 19.87 21.95 17.05
CA ARG A 345 19.67 20.51 17.08
C ARG A 345 18.18 20.21 16.88
N LEU A 346 17.87 19.44 15.85
CA LEU A 346 16.52 19.02 15.51
C LEU A 346 16.43 17.52 15.53
N GLN A 347 15.39 17.00 16.13
CA GLN A 347 14.96 15.62 15.93
C GLN A 347 14.01 15.58 14.75
N ILE A 348 14.32 14.75 13.78
CA ILE A 348 13.53 14.55 12.57
C ILE A 348 12.97 13.13 12.60
N GLN A 349 11.67 13.03 12.38
CA GLN A 349 10.99 11.75 12.14
C GLN A 349 10.37 11.78 10.75
N ARG A 350 10.54 10.70 10.00
CA ARG A 350 9.97 10.54 8.68
C ARG A 350 9.51 9.08 8.48
N PRO A 351 8.58 8.85 7.53
CA PRO A 351 8.18 7.50 7.15
C PRO A 351 9.33 6.65 6.65
#